data_13f63bfafb5fe160a733a7ca82306874
#
_entry.id   13f63bfafb5fe160a733a7ca82306874
#
_cell.length_a   1.000
_cell.length_b   1.000
_cell.length_c   1.000
_cell.angle_alpha   90.00
_cell.angle_beta   90.00
_cell.angle_gamma   90.00
#
_symmetry.space_group_name_H-M   'P 1'
#
loop_
_entity.id
_entity.type
_entity.pdbx_description
1 polymer ?
#
loop_
_entity_poly.entity_id
_entity_poly.type
_entity_poly.pdbx_seq_one_letter_code
_entity_poly.pdbx_strand_id
1 'polypeptide(L)'
;MPEARAVLELVDQCPRQVLRGAFPVIVIEGLDATGKTTVTQAVAGALQAALLKSPPACISQWRQAFDDEPAIIRRAFYSLGNYIVASEIAQASARSPVVVDRYWHSTAAYAIATEVSGAVQHLPPAHHPVYQWPKDLLKPDLVVLLTVSPEERLRRIRGRGLERTSEEEELEANSVFRQKVEVSYAWMESPGCHVVDASPSRERVLQAVLSLIRDRCPQLP
;
A
#
# COMPACT_ATOMS: atom_id res chain seq x y z
N MET A 1 -4.32 -20.87 -15.27
CA MET A 1 -2.97 -20.59 -14.72
C MET A 1 -2.73 -21.46 -13.48
N PRO A 2 -1.67 -22.29 -13.43
CA PRO A 2 -1.29 -23.04 -12.23
C PRO A 2 -0.99 -22.10 -11.04
N GLU A 3 -0.36 -20.96 -11.29
CA GLU A 3 -0.01 -19.94 -10.30
C GLU A 3 -1.26 -19.39 -9.61
N ALA A 4 -2.34 -19.16 -10.36
CA ALA A 4 -3.61 -18.68 -9.77
C ALA A 4 -4.19 -19.71 -8.79
N ARG A 5 -4.10 -21.01 -9.12
CA ARG A 5 -4.54 -22.07 -8.19
C ARG A 5 -3.70 -22.06 -6.92
N ALA A 6 -2.37 -21.95 -7.03
CA ALA A 6 -1.47 -21.90 -5.89
C ALA A 6 -1.76 -20.69 -4.96
N VAL A 7 -2.04 -19.52 -5.55
CA VAL A 7 -2.44 -18.32 -4.76
C VAL A 7 -3.77 -18.54 -4.06
N LEU A 8 -4.78 -19.12 -4.73
CA LEU A 8 -6.09 -19.40 -4.14
C LEU A 8 -5.99 -20.42 -3.00
N GLU A 9 -5.17 -21.46 -3.15
CA GLU A 9 -4.92 -22.44 -2.09
C GLU A 9 -4.33 -21.79 -0.83
N LEU A 10 -3.46 -20.79 -0.98
CA LEU A 10 -2.93 -20.01 0.15
C LEU A 10 -4.01 -19.14 0.80
N VAL A 11 -4.87 -18.51 0.00
CA VAL A 11 -6.01 -17.72 0.51
C VAL A 11 -6.99 -18.60 1.26
N ASP A 12 -7.28 -19.80 0.75
CA ASP A 12 -8.21 -20.77 1.39
C ASP A 12 -7.67 -21.27 2.74
N GLN A 13 -6.35 -21.23 2.96
CA GLN A 13 -5.73 -21.55 4.25
C GLN A 13 -5.83 -20.40 5.26
N CYS A 14 -6.15 -19.18 4.82
CA CYS A 14 -6.32 -18.04 5.70
C CYS A 14 -7.64 -18.17 6.49
N PRO A 15 -7.69 -17.75 7.77
CA PRO A 15 -8.93 -17.71 8.54
C PRO A 15 -9.97 -16.84 7.86
N ARG A 16 -11.22 -17.33 7.76
CA ARG A 16 -12.33 -16.54 7.17
C ARG A 16 -12.67 -15.27 7.96
N GLN A 17 -12.40 -15.28 9.26
CA GLN A 17 -12.49 -14.08 10.11
C GLN A 17 -11.12 -13.83 10.71
N VAL A 18 -10.55 -12.70 10.35
CA VAL A 18 -9.25 -12.28 10.83
C VAL A 18 -9.48 -11.24 11.92
N LEU A 19 -9.25 -11.65 13.17
CA LEU A 19 -9.35 -10.74 14.31
C LEU A 19 -8.01 -10.04 14.53
N ARG A 20 -8.05 -8.72 14.62
CA ARG A 20 -6.88 -7.93 14.93
C ARG A 20 -6.40 -8.20 16.36
N GLY A 21 -5.09 -8.24 16.57
CA GLY A 21 -4.47 -8.31 17.88
C GLY A 21 -4.57 -6.99 18.65
N ALA A 22 -3.95 -6.94 19.83
CA ALA A 22 -3.99 -5.78 20.74
C ALA A 22 -3.10 -4.61 20.28
N PHE A 23 -2.08 -4.88 19.45
CA PHE A 23 -1.14 -3.86 19.00
C PHE A 23 -1.60 -3.15 17.73
N PRO A 24 -1.23 -1.87 17.55
CA PRO A 24 -1.63 -1.09 16.39
C PRO A 24 -0.98 -1.55 15.10
N VAL A 25 -1.71 -1.34 14.01
CA VAL A 25 -1.33 -1.64 12.63
C VAL A 25 -1.20 -0.34 11.85
N ILE A 26 0.02 -0.04 11.39
CA ILE A 26 0.35 1.15 10.62
C ILE A 26 0.70 0.74 9.19
N VAL A 27 0.02 1.33 8.22
CA VAL A 27 0.30 1.12 6.79
C VAL A 27 1.01 2.33 6.22
N ILE A 28 2.08 2.10 5.47
CA ILE A 28 2.79 3.15 4.72
C ILE A 28 2.49 2.98 3.23
N GLU A 29 1.86 3.97 2.64
CA GLU A 29 1.43 4.03 1.25
C GLU A 29 2.17 5.11 0.47
N GLY A 30 2.02 5.14 -0.82
CA GLY A 30 2.56 6.15 -1.72
C GLY A 30 3.01 5.59 -3.06
N LEU A 31 3.24 6.46 -4.03
CA LEU A 31 3.76 6.10 -5.34
C LEU A 31 5.19 5.53 -5.23
N ASP A 32 5.66 4.93 -6.31
CA ASP A 32 7.04 4.46 -6.36
C ASP A 32 8.03 5.62 -6.25
N ALA A 33 9.20 5.34 -5.68
CA ALA A 33 10.25 6.31 -5.37
C ALA A 33 9.91 7.39 -4.31
N THR A 34 8.80 7.27 -3.58
CA THR A 34 8.53 8.17 -2.43
C THR A 34 9.36 7.83 -1.19
N GLY A 35 10.08 6.69 -1.18
CA GLY A 35 10.92 6.28 -0.06
C GLY A 35 10.23 5.33 0.93
N LYS A 36 9.10 4.73 0.58
CA LYS A 36 8.33 3.81 1.44
C LYS A 36 9.21 2.78 2.16
N THR A 37 9.94 1.97 1.42
CA THR A 37 10.76 0.89 2.01
C THR A 37 11.76 1.39 3.04
N THR A 38 12.39 2.56 2.80
CA THR A 38 13.31 3.17 3.76
C THR A 38 12.57 3.62 5.02
N VAL A 39 11.41 4.26 4.85
CA VAL A 39 10.60 4.75 5.97
C VAL A 39 9.99 3.59 6.76
N THR A 40 9.43 2.57 6.10
CA THR A 40 8.85 1.39 6.78
C THR A 40 9.87 0.66 7.62
N GLN A 41 11.09 0.45 7.11
CA GLN A 41 12.19 -0.18 7.86
C GLN A 41 12.60 0.65 9.07
N ALA A 42 12.75 1.97 8.89
CA ALA A 42 13.14 2.86 9.98
C ALA A 42 12.05 2.98 11.07
N VAL A 43 10.78 3.06 10.67
CA VAL A 43 9.63 3.10 11.60
C VAL A 43 9.51 1.77 12.35
N ALA A 44 9.60 0.63 11.63
CA ALA A 44 9.56 -0.68 12.26
C ALA A 44 10.68 -0.86 13.29
N GLY A 45 11.89 -0.44 12.97
CA GLY A 45 13.02 -0.46 13.92
C GLY A 45 12.78 0.42 15.14
N ALA A 46 12.30 1.66 14.95
CA ALA A 46 12.04 2.59 16.04
C ALA A 46 10.91 2.13 16.98
N LEU A 47 9.91 1.42 16.47
CA LEU A 47 8.78 0.91 17.23
C LEU A 47 8.95 -0.54 17.70
N GLN A 48 10.05 -1.19 17.36
CA GLN A 48 10.24 -2.64 17.54
C GLN A 48 9.06 -3.44 16.98
N ALA A 49 8.54 -2.99 15.83
CA ALA A 49 7.37 -3.52 15.17
C ALA A 49 7.71 -4.66 14.19
N ALA A 50 6.77 -5.57 13.99
CA ALA A 50 6.83 -6.49 12.87
C ALA A 50 6.69 -5.71 11.56
N LEU A 51 7.54 -6.01 10.57
CA LEU A 51 7.50 -5.41 9.24
C LEU A 51 6.92 -6.42 8.25
N LEU A 52 5.80 -6.05 7.64
CA LEU A 52 5.12 -6.83 6.62
C LEU A 52 5.05 -6.05 5.30
N LYS A 53 4.69 -6.73 4.23
CA LYS A 53 4.61 -6.14 2.89
C LYS A 53 3.47 -6.77 2.08
N SER A 54 2.77 -5.96 1.27
CA SER A 54 1.85 -6.45 0.24
C SER A 54 2.42 -6.19 -1.17
N PRO A 55 2.44 -7.22 -2.08
CA PRO A 55 2.07 -8.61 -1.82
C PRO A 55 3.06 -9.32 -0.90
N PRO A 56 2.60 -10.35 -0.14
CA PRO A 56 3.44 -11.07 0.82
C PRO A 56 4.47 -11.96 0.13
N ALA A 57 5.54 -12.30 0.87
CA ALA A 57 6.66 -13.05 0.33
C ALA A 57 6.26 -14.40 -0.26
N CYS A 58 5.27 -15.08 0.32
CA CYS A 58 4.82 -16.41 -0.12
C CYS A 58 4.25 -16.45 -1.55
N ILE A 59 3.74 -15.32 -2.08
CA ILE A 59 3.25 -15.21 -3.46
C ILE A 59 4.16 -14.40 -4.38
N SER A 60 5.22 -13.78 -3.86
CA SER A 60 6.08 -12.86 -4.62
C SER A 60 6.76 -13.55 -5.82
N GLN A 61 7.01 -14.86 -5.75
CA GLN A 61 7.60 -15.63 -6.84
C GLN A 61 6.73 -15.65 -8.11
N TRP A 62 5.43 -15.46 -7.99
CA TRP A 62 4.49 -15.48 -9.12
C TRP A 62 4.16 -14.08 -9.63
N ARG A 63 4.70 -13.04 -9.00
CA ARG A 63 4.39 -11.65 -9.34
C ARG A 63 4.57 -11.38 -10.83
N GLN A 64 5.71 -11.78 -11.41
CA GLN A 64 6.00 -11.55 -12.83
C GLN A 64 4.93 -12.17 -13.74
N ALA A 65 4.53 -13.42 -13.47
CA ALA A 65 3.50 -14.09 -14.25
C ALA A 65 2.16 -13.35 -14.26
N PHE A 66 1.81 -12.70 -13.13
CA PHE A 66 0.58 -11.91 -13.04
C PHE A 66 0.74 -10.47 -13.57
N ASP A 67 1.94 -9.88 -13.49
CA ASP A 67 2.21 -8.56 -14.06
C ASP A 67 2.10 -8.56 -15.59
N ASP A 68 2.36 -9.70 -16.24
CA ASP A 68 2.22 -9.90 -17.69
C ASP A 68 0.76 -10.18 -18.14
N GLU A 69 -0.18 -10.39 -17.19
CA GLU A 69 -1.57 -10.69 -17.48
C GLU A 69 -2.42 -9.40 -17.67
N PRO A 70 -3.62 -9.53 -18.28
CA PRO A 70 -4.57 -8.41 -18.36
C PRO A 70 -4.81 -7.76 -17.00
N ALA A 71 -5.06 -6.45 -17.01
CA ALA A 71 -5.17 -5.63 -15.80
C ALA A 71 -6.08 -6.22 -14.72
N ILE A 72 -7.23 -6.81 -15.10
CA ILE A 72 -8.17 -7.41 -14.15
C ILE A 72 -7.53 -8.59 -13.40
N ILE A 73 -6.78 -9.45 -14.07
CA ILE A 73 -6.10 -10.61 -13.48
C ILE A 73 -4.97 -10.13 -12.59
N ARG A 74 -4.15 -9.19 -13.07
CA ARG A 74 -3.09 -8.56 -12.29
C ARG A 74 -3.65 -7.92 -11.01
N ARG A 75 -4.74 -7.17 -11.09
CA ARG A 75 -5.37 -6.54 -9.91
C ARG A 75 -5.96 -7.56 -8.95
N ALA A 76 -6.53 -8.66 -9.44
CA ALA A 76 -7.00 -9.76 -8.59
C ALA A 76 -5.86 -10.38 -7.77
N PHE A 77 -4.67 -10.57 -8.36
CA PHE A 77 -3.49 -11.08 -7.65
C PHE A 77 -3.13 -10.20 -6.44
N TYR A 78 -3.03 -8.86 -6.64
CA TYR A 78 -2.73 -7.94 -5.55
C TYR A 78 -3.85 -7.91 -4.49
N SER A 79 -5.11 -8.02 -4.91
CA SER A 79 -6.24 -8.11 -3.98
C SER A 79 -6.17 -9.35 -3.10
N LEU A 80 -5.93 -10.53 -3.69
CA LEU A 80 -5.73 -11.79 -2.94
C LEU A 80 -4.54 -11.69 -1.98
N GLY A 81 -3.44 -11.05 -2.41
CA GLY A 81 -2.29 -10.77 -1.56
C GLY A 81 -2.64 -9.99 -0.30
N ASN A 82 -3.58 -9.05 -0.36
CA ASN A 82 -4.03 -8.31 0.82
C ASN A 82 -4.74 -9.21 1.84
N TYR A 83 -5.51 -10.19 1.41
CA TYR A 83 -6.17 -11.13 2.33
C TYR A 83 -5.16 -12.05 3.03
N ILE A 84 -4.10 -12.47 2.33
CA ILE A 84 -3.01 -13.23 2.94
C ILE A 84 -2.27 -12.36 3.97
N VAL A 85 -1.90 -11.12 3.61
CA VAL A 85 -1.25 -10.17 4.53
C VAL A 85 -2.14 -9.88 5.73
N ALA A 86 -3.47 -9.80 5.57
CA ALA A 86 -4.40 -9.62 6.69
C ALA A 86 -4.25 -10.71 7.75
N SER A 87 -4.06 -11.97 7.33
CA SER A 87 -3.79 -13.08 8.25
C SER A 87 -2.45 -12.93 8.97
N GLU A 88 -1.39 -12.51 8.25
CA GLU A 88 -0.08 -12.23 8.85
C GLU A 88 -0.15 -11.07 9.84
N ILE A 89 -0.88 -9.99 9.50
CA ILE A 89 -1.12 -8.83 10.37
C ILE A 89 -1.80 -9.27 11.68
N ALA A 90 -2.84 -10.10 11.60
CA ALA A 90 -3.54 -10.57 12.79
C ALA A 90 -2.63 -11.33 13.75
N GLN A 91 -1.79 -12.21 13.21
CA GLN A 91 -0.84 -12.98 14.01
C GLN A 91 0.25 -12.09 14.62
N ALA A 92 0.81 -11.16 13.85
CA ALA A 92 1.86 -10.25 14.29
C ALA A 92 1.34 -9.24 15.33
N SER A 93 0.14 -8.65 15.09
CA SER A 93 -0.45 -7.64 15.98
C SER A 93 -0.90 -8.20 17.35
N ALA A 94 -0.92 -9.51 17.52
CA ALA A 94 -1.07 -10.14 18.83
C ALA A 94 0.18 -10.03 19.73
N ARG A 95 1.35 -9.73 19.14
CA ARG A 95 2.65 -9.78 19.83
C ARG A 95 3.39 -8.45 19.85
N SER A 96 3.27 -7.64 18.80
CA SER A 96 3.97 -6.37 18.65
C SER A 96 3.19 -5.43 17.72
N PRO A 97 3.52 -4.12 17.70
CA PRO A 97 3.08 -3.22 16.64
C PRO A 97 3.43 -3.79 15.25
N VAL A 98 2.64 -3.42 14.25
CA VAL A 98 2.85 -3.89 12.87
C VAL A 98 2.99 -2.69 11.94
N VAL A 99 4.03 -2.70 11.11
CA VAL A 99 4.21 -1.75 10.00
C VAL A 99 4.10 -2.51 8.69
N VAL A 100 3.27 -2.03 7.78
CA VAL A 100 3.02 -2.69 6.48
C VAL A 100 3.45 -1.78 5.34
N ASP A 101 4.32 -2.27 4.45
CA ASP A 101 4.69 -1.60 3.20
C ASP A 101 3.65 -1.92 2.13
N ARG A 102 2.75 -1.00 1.86
CA ARG A 102 1.54 -1.10 1.02
C ARG A 102 0.48 -2.06 1.57
N TYR A 103 -0.77 -1.74 1.27
CA TYR A 103 -1.90 -2.60 1.58
C TYR A 103 -3.08 -2.27 0.65
N TRP A 104 -4.32 -2.30 1.13
CA TRP A 104 -5.51 -2.13 0.31
C TRP A 104 -5.54 -0.83 -0.49
N HIS A 105 -5.10 0.29 0.07
CA HIS A 105 -5.17 1.60 -0.61
C HIS A 105 -4.40 1.61 -1.93
N SER A 106 -3.20 1.02 -1.98
CA SER A 106 -2.46 0.82 -3.24
C SER A 106 -3.29 0.03 -4.25
N THR A 107 -3.80 -1.13 -3.83
CA THR A 107 -4.56 -2.02 -4.72
C THR A 107 -5.79 -1.32 -5.28
N ALA A 108 -6.57 -0.63 -4.44
CA ALA A 108 -7.76 0.09 -4.86
C ALA A 108 -7.45 1.30 -5.75
N ALA A 109 -6.47 2.14 -5.36
CA ALA A 109 -6.13 3.35 -6.13
C ALA A 109 -5.68 3.02 -7.56
N TYR A 110 -4.82 2.01 -7.71
CA TYR A 110 -4.37 1.56 -9.02
C TYR A 110 -5.49 0.87 -9.82
N ALA A 111 -6.35 0.09 -9.18
CA ALA A 111 -7.51 -0.52 -9.84
C ALA A 111 -8.48 0.54 -10.38
N ILE A 112 -8.86 1.52 -9.55
CA ILE A 112 -9.74 2.63 -9.95
C ILE A 112 -9.14 3.41 -11.11
N ALA A 113 -7.85 3.76 -11.03
CA ALA A 113 -7.17 4.51 -12.09
C ALA A 113 -7.09 3.72 -13.41
N THR A 114 -7.00 2.40 -13.35
CA THR A 114 -6.97 1.51 -14.53
C THR A 114 -8.36 1.39 -15.17
N GLU A 115 -9.39 1.17 -14.36
CA GLU A 115 -10.76 0.92 -14.84
C GLU A 115 -11.46 2.17 -15.39
N VAL A 116 -11.16 3.35 -14.82
CA VAL A 116 -11.75 4.60 -15.26
C VAL A 116 -11.03 5.12 -16.50
N SER A 117 -11.66 5.04 -17.65
CA SER A 117 -11.13 5.58 -18.91
C SER A 117 -11.20 7.12 -18.94
N GLY A 118 -10.31 7.74 -19.74
CA GLY A 118 -10.29 9.18 -19.97
C GLY A 118 -9.68 10.00 -18.81
N ALA A 119 -10.16 11.22 -18.63
CA ALA A 119 -9.57 12.23 -17.75
C ALA A 119 -9.90 12.00 -16.26
N VAL A 120 -9.16 12.68 -15.37
CA VAL A 120 -9.33 12.62 -13.91
C VAL A 120 -10.76 12.94 -13.45
N GLN A 121 -11.43 13.86 -14.14
CA GLN A 121 -12.81 14.24 -13.84
C GLN A 121 -13.85 13.13 -14.04
N HIS A 122 -13.47 12.01 -14.67
CA HIS A 122 -14.31 10.84 -14.84
C HIS A 122 -14.23 9.86 -13.66
N LEU A 123 -13.34 10.11 -12.71
CA LEU A 123 -13.30 9.32 -11.47
C LEU A 123 -14.67 9.40 -10.76
N PRO A 124 -15.12 8.31 -10.12
CA PRO A 124 -16.25 8.38 -9.22
C PRO A 124 -16.06 9.53 -8.22
N PRO A 125 -17.12 10.29 -7.87
CA PRO A 125 -16.97 11.43 -6.96
C PRO A 125 -16.47 11.00 -5.59
N ALA A 126 -15.91 11.94 -4.82
CA ALA A 126 -15.57 11.72 -3.42
C ALA A 126 -16.77 11.11 -2.66
N HIS A 127 -16.50 10.26 -1.66
CA HIS A 127 -17.48 9.48 -0.90
C HIS A 127 -18.22 8.38 -1.68
N HIS A 128 -17.85 8.13 -2.94
CA HIS A 128 -18.38 6.97 -3.66
C HIS A 128 -17.94 5.66 -2.96
N PRO A 129 -18.80 4.63 -2.91
CA PRO A 129 -18.48 3.36 -2.22
C PRO A 129 -17.18 2.68 -2.64
N VAL A 130 -16.66 2.96 -3.84
CA VAL A 130 -15.39 2.41 -4.34
C VAL A 130 -14.17 2.84 -3.50
N TYR A 131 -14.28 3.95 -2.76
CA TYR A 131 -13.20 4.46 -1.88
C TYR A 131 -13.30 3.95 -0.45
N GLN A 132 -14.35 3.20 -0.12
CA GLN A 132 -14.55 2.66 1.21
C GLN A 132 -13.68 1.41 1.44
N TRP A 133 -13.25 1.24 2.69
CA TRP A 133 -12.54 0.03 3.09
C TRP A 133 -13.42 -1.21 2.96
N PRO A 134 -12.92 -2.36 2.43
CA PRO A 134 -13.68 -3.61 2.38
C PRO A 134 -14.08 -4.07 3.78
N LYS A 135 -15.34 -4.46 3.94
CA LYS A 135 -15.89 -4.84 5.26
C LYS A 135 -15.28 -6.12 5.83
N ASP A 136 -14.78 -6.98 4.96
CA ASP A 136 -14.22 -8.29 5.25
C ASP A 136 -12.69 -8.31 5.33
N LEU A 137 -12.02 -7.19 5.09
CA LEU A 137 -10.57 -7.07 5.18
C LEU A 137 -10.15 -6.40 6.49
N LEU A 138 -9.14 -6.95 7.17
CA LEU A 138 -8.61 -6.38 8.42
C LEU A 138 -8.21 -4.92 8.22
N LYS A 139 -8.78 -4.03 9.04
CA LYS A 139 -8.58 -2.59 8.95
C LYS A 139 -7.37 -2.15 9.77
N PRO A 140 -6.45 -1.32 9.21
CA PRO A 140 -5.36 -0.72 9.98
C PRO A 140 -5.85 0.43 10.87
N ASP A 141 -5.05 0.79 11.87
CA ASP A 141 -5.30 1.94 12.75
C ASP A 141 -4.92 3.26 12.08
N LEU A 142 -3.87 3.23 11.27
CA LEU A 142 -3.32 4.41 10.62
C LEU A 142 -2.81 4.06 9.22
N VAL A 143 -3.12 4.92 8.26
CA VAL A 143 -2.53 4.88 6.92
C VAL A 143 -1.78 6.19 6.67
N VAL A 144 -0.49 6.09 6.44
CA VAL A 144 0.40 7.20 6.11
C VAL A 144 0.69 7.18 4.62
N LEU A 145 0.33 8.23 3.90
CA LEU A 145 0.62 8.40 2.48
C LEU A 145 1.85 9.29 2.30
N LEU A 146 2.94 8.70 1.87
CA LEU A 146 4.16 9.43 1.52
C LEU A 146 4.02 10.06 0.14
N THR A 147 4.22 11.36 0.04
CA THR A 147 4.17 12.12 -1.21
C THR A 147 5.49 12.82 -1.48
N VAL A 148 5.81 13.00 -2.73
CA VAL A 148 6.90 13.86 -3.21
C VAL A 148 6.45 14.54 -4.49
N SER A 149 7.06 15.66 -4.85
CA SER A 149 6.77 16.28 -6.15
C SER A 149 7.12 15.34 -7.32
N PRO A 150 6.47 15.49 -8.47
CA PRO A 150 6.79 14.70 -9.67
C PRO A 150 8.28 14.81 -10.05
N GLU A 151 8.87 15.99 -9.93
CA GLU A 151 10.28 16.26 -10.26
C GLU A 151 11.21 15.49 -9.31
N GLU A 152 10.94 15.55 -8.01
CA GLU A 152 11.70 14.82 -6.99
C GLU A 152 11.58 13.32 -7.18
N ARG A 153 10.37 12.83 -7.50
CA ARG A 153 10.13 11.42 -7.81
C ARG A 153 10.99 10.95 -8.99
N LEU A 154 10.99 11.71 -10.10
CA LEU A 154 11.80 11.43 -11.27
C LEU A 154 13.31 11.43 -10.96
N ARG A 155 13.75 12.41 -10.17
CA ARG A 155 15.14 12.50 -9.70
C ARG A 155 15.55 11.23 -8.94
N ARG A 156 14.68 10.74 -8.05
CA ARG A 156 14.91 9.52 -7.25
C ARG A 156 14.92 8.26 -8.10
N ILE A 157 14.01 8.13 -9.07
CA ILE A 157 13.97 7.00 -9.99
C ILE A 157 15.28 6.91 -10.78
N ARG A 158 15.74 8.03 -11.35
CA ARG A 158 17.01 8.10 -12.11
C ARG A 158 18.23 7.76 -11.24
N GLY A 159 18.21 8.15 -9.96
CA GLY A 159 19.30 7.90 -9.03
C GLY A 159 19.43 6.47 -8.52
N ARG A 160 18.40 5.61 -8.71
CA ARG A 160 18.43 4.23 -8.22
C ARG A 160 19.33 3.30 -9.05
N GLY A 161 19.52 3.57 -10.35
CA GLY A 161 20.30 2.72 -11.27
C GLY A 161 19.72 1.31 -11.47
N LEU A 162 18.51 1.03 -11.01
CA LEU A 162 17.81 -0.23 -11.17
C LEU A 162 16.88 -0.18 -12.39
N GLU A 163 16.58 -1.34 -12.96
CA GLU A 163 15.52 -1.47 -13.97
C GLU A 163 14.18 -0.97 -13.40
N ARG A 164 13.43 -0.30 -14.24
CA ARG A 164 12.11 0.23 -13.88
C ARG A 164 11.08 -0.90 -13.92
N THR A 165 10.12 -0.83 -13.01
CA THR A 165 8.95 -1.69 -13.10
C THR A 165 7.99 -1.14 -14.15
N SER A 166 7.15 -2.01 -14.73
CA SER A 166 6.11 -1.60 -15.68
C SER A 166 5.17 -0.52 -15.09
N GLU A 167 4.89 -0.60 -13.77
CA GLU A 167 4.09 0.41 -13.07
C GLU A 167 4.82 1.77 -12.95
N GLU A 168 6.14 1.77 -12.70
CA GLU A 168 6.94 3.00 -12.67
C GLU A 168 6.98 3.67 -14.06
N GLU A 169 7.11 2.87 -15.12
CA GLU A 169 7.08 3.34 -16.51
C GLU A 169 5.71 3.92 -16.87
N GLU A 170 4.62 3.24 -16.51
CA GLU A 170 3.25 3.71 -16.75
C GLU A 170 2.97 5.03 -16.01
N LEU A 171 3.36 5.14 -14.73
CA LEU A 171 3.20 6.38 -13.96
C LEU A 171 4.04 7.55 -14.49
N GLU A 172 5.18 7.28 -15.13
CA GLU A 172 6.02 8.31 -15.73
C GLU A 172 5.46 8.74 -17.09
N ALA A 173 5.10 7.78 -17.94
CA ALA A 173 4.63 8.03 -19.30
C ALA A 173 3.21 8.61 -19.33
N ASN A 174 2.36 8.27 -18.37
CA ASN A 174 0.95 8.64 -18.32
C ASN A 174 0.62 9.53 -17.11
N SER A 175 0.73 10.85 -17.30
CA SER A 175 0.43 11.82 -16.25
C SER A 175 -1.04 11.79 -15.78
N VAL A 176 -1.97 11.45 -16.67
CA VAL A 176 -3.41 11.31 -16.32
C VAL A 176 -3.62 10.10 -15.42
N PHE A 177 -2.98 8.97 -15.74
CA PHE A 177 -3.03 7.78 -14.90
C PHE A 177 -2.48 8.07 -13.50
N ARG A 178 -1.29 8.70 -13.43
CA ARG A 178 -0.71 9.12 -12.16
C ARG A 178 -1.63 10.01 -11.34
N GLN A 179 -2.22 11.04 -11.95
CA GLN A 179 -3.16 11.94 -11.27
C GLN A 179 -4.40 11.18 -10.77
N LYS A 180 -4.92 10.23 -11.55
CA LYS A 180 -6.04 9.39 -11.10
C LYS A 180 -5.67 8.55 -9.87
N VAL A 181 -4.47 7.98 -9.82
CA VAL A 181 -3.97 7.26 -8.64
C VAL A 181 -3.86 8.17 -7.42
N GLU A 182 -3.25 9.36 -7.59
CA GLU A 182 -3.09 10.36 -6.51
C GLU A 182 -4.44 10.82 -5.95
N VAL A 183 -5.41 11.14 -6.82
CA VAL A 183 -6.77 11.53 -6.42
C VAL A 183 -7.49 10.37 -5.72
N SER A 184 -7.33 9.15 -6.23
CA SER A 184 -7.95 7.98 -5.60
C SER A 184 -7.42 7.77 -4.18
N TYR A 185 -6.11 7.92 -3.93
CA TYR A 185 -5.57 7.88 -2.57
C TYR A 185 -6.17 8.97 -1.67
N ALA A 186 -6.32 10.21 -2.18
CA ALA A 186 -6.87 11.32 -1.41
C ALA A 186 -8.34 11.11 -1.02
N TRP A 187 -9.09 10.32 -1.80
CA TRP A 187 -10.51 10.04 -1.57
C TRP A 187 -10.76 8.73 -0.82
N MET A 188 -9.71 7.94 -0.51
CA MET A 188 -9.86 6.73 0.33
C MET A 188 -10.40 7.10 1.71
N GLU A 189 -11.31 6.27 2.21
CA GLU A 189 -12.01 6.51 3.48
C GLU A 189 -12.02 5.26 4.36
N SER A 190 -12.19 5.51 5.67
CA SER A 190 -12.45 4.49 6.68
C SER A 190 -11.44 3.34 6.78
N PRO A 191 -10.12 3.58 6.85
CA PRO A 191 -9.45 4.83 7.16
C PRO A 191 -9.05 5.63 5.91
N GLY A 192 -9.04 6.96 6.05
CA GLY A 192 -8.41 7.86 5.08
C GLY A 192 -6.88 7.88 5.21
N CYS A 193 -6.21 8.47 4.23
CA CYS A 193 -4.76 8.64 4.23
C CYS A 193 -4.32 9.91 4.96
N HIS A 194 -3.34 9.80 5.85
CA HIS A 194 -2.62 10.94 6.42
C HIS A 194 -1.38 11.23 5.57
N VAL A 195 -1.41 12.36 4.88
CA VAL A 195 -0.33 12.75 3.95
C VAL A 195 0.88 13.25 4.72
N VAL A 196 2.05 12.73 4.35
CA VAL A 196 3.36 13.20 4.84
C VAL A 196 4.23 13.51 3.63
N ASP A 197 4.76 14.75 3.56
CA ASP A 197 5.75 15.14 2.55
C ASP A 197 7.06 14.39 2.81
N ALA A 198 7.47 13.58 1.86
CA ALA A 198 8.71 12.81 1.90
C ALA A 198 9.85 13.46 1.09
N SER A 199 9.71 14.73 0.70
CA SER A 199 10.76 15.51 0.02
C SER A 199 11.94 15.88 0.93
N PRO A 200 11.76 16.15 2.26
CA PRO A 200 12.86 16.46 3.17
C PRO A 200 13.83 15.29 3.39
N SER A 201 14.84 15.51 4.26
CA SER A 201 15.79 14.45 4.61
C SER A 201 15.10 13.26 5.26
N ARG A 202 15.71 12.08 5.14
CA ARG A 202 15.17 10.82 5.70
C ARG A 202 14.85 10.95 7.19
N GLU A 203 15.69 11.62 7.95
CA GLU A 203 15.54 11.85 9.38
C GLU A 203 14.30 12.69 9.68
N ARG A 204 14.08 13.76 8.91
CA ARG A 204 12.91 14.62 9.06
C ARG A 204 11.61 13.90 8.70
N VAL A 205 11.62 13.13 7.61
CA VAL A 205 10.46 12.30 7.23
C VAL A 205 10.16 11.28 8.30
N LEU A 206 11.17 10.57 8.82
CA LEU A 206 11.00 9.60 9.90
C LEU A 206 10.40 10.27 11.15
N GLN A 207 10.92 11.42 11.57
CA GLN A 207 10.40 12.14 12.73
C GLN A 207 8.94 12.58 12.52
N ALA A 208 8.58 13.06 11.33
CA ALA A 208 7.21 13.43 11.00
C ALA A 208 6.26 12.23 11.07
N VAL A 209 6.67 11.09 10.51
CA VAL A 209 5.88 9.85 10.57
C VAL A 209 5.75 9.33 12.01
N LEU A 210 6.84 9.31 12.80
CA LEU A 210 6.79 8.88 14.20
C LEU A 210 5.94 9.81 15.06
N SER A 211 5.98 11.13 14.82
CA SER A 211 5.09 12.08 15.50
C SER A 211 3.62 11.79 15.19
N LEU A 212 3.29 11.61 13.92
CA LEU A 212 1.93 11.27 13.50
C LEU A 212 1.46 9.95 14.13
N ILE A 213 2.33 8.94 14.20
CA ILE A 213 2.00 7.65 14.83
C ILE A 213 1.70 7.84 16.32
N ARG A 214 2.53 8.58 17.05
CA ARG A 214 2.29 8.86 18.49
C ARG A 214 0.97 9.59 18.72
N ASP A 215 0.63 10.55 17.87
CA ASP A 215 -0.60 11.32 17.97
C ASP A 215 -1.85 10.48 17.70
N ARG A 216 -1.75 9.49 16.80
CA ARG A 216 -2.90 8.68 16.34
C ARG A 216 -3.00 7.31 17.01
N CYS A 217 -1.90 6.81 17.54
CA CYS A 217 -1.81 5.51 18.21
C CYS A 217 -1.23 5.69 19.62
N PRO A 218 -1.94 6.38 20.56
CA PRO A 218 -1.42 6.70 21.90
C PRO A 218 -1.13 5.47 22.76
N GLN A 219 -1.59 4.29 22.36
CA GLN A 219 -1.30 3.01 23.01
C GLN A 219 0.13 2.50 22.74
N LEU A 220 0.88 3.15 21.85
CA LEU A 220 2.30 2.84 21.63
C LEU A 220 3.16 3.52 22.70
N PRO A 221 4.20 2.83 23.21
CA PRO A 221 5.11 3.40 24.20
C PRO A 221 5.95 4.56 23.67
#